data_8c336158c754b86781e9ca06b01e5516
#
_entry.id   8c336158c754b86781e9ca06b01e5516
#
_cell.length_a   1.000
_cell.length_b   1.000
_cell.length_c   1.000
_cell.angle_alpha   90.00
_cell.angle_beta   90.00
_cell.angle_gamma   90.00
#
_symmetry.space_group_name_H-M   'P 1'
#
loop_
_entity.id
_entity.type
_entity.pdbx_description
1 polymer ?
#
loop_
_entity_poly.entity_id
_entity_poly.type
_entity_poly.pdbx_seq_one_letter_code
_entity_poly.pdbx_strand_id
1 'polypeptide(L)'
;MSALVPPQGVWWKQPLDRVEGTWIAIAFIWCLIMFFMMPFWHVDGKQNLSNEAYKTTPEMFQAKTQAMVDKYKVREETDLKIPVVHPPAGSDVYLISRLWQWWPMLELEEGKTYRLHVSSMDWLHGFSLQPENINVEIHPGYEHVMTVTPTKAGTYSIICNEYCGINHHTMASRLYVVKAK
;
A
#
# COMPACT_ATOMS: atom_id res chain seq x y z
N MET A 1 -9.98 12.65 45.09
CA MET A 1 -11.28 13.32 44.84
C MET A 1 -12.04 12.49 43.81
N SER A 2 -13.34 12.30 44.00
CA SER A 2 -14.16 11.57 43.05
C SER A 2 -14.38 12.41 41.78
N ALA A 3 -14.18 11.82 40.59
CA ALA A 3 -14.45 12.50 39.33
C ALA A 3 -15.93 12.91 39.11
N LEU A 4 -16.82 12.46 40.01
CA LEU A 4 -18.26 12.76 40.00
C LEU A 4 -18.65 13.95 40.85
N VAL A 5 -17.71 14.52 41.59
CA VAL A 5 -17.96 15.70 42.44
C VAL A 5 -17.44 16.94 41.69
N PRO A 6 -18.32 17.91 41.38
CA PRO A 6 -17.87 19.14 40.71
C PRO A 6 -16.84 19.85 41.57
N PRO A 7 -15.80 20.47 40.95
CA PRO A 7 -14.79 21.20 41.67
C PRO A 7 -15.37 22.36 42.44
N GLN A 8 -14.93 22.52 43.67
CA GLN A 8 -15.39 23.65 44.51
C GLN A 8 -14.63 24.93 44.07
N GLY A 9 -15.39 26.00 43.87
CA GLY A 9 -14.86 27.31 43.48
C GLY A 9 -14.63 27.42 41.95
N VAL A 10 -13.95 28.47 41.54
CA VAL A 10 -13.65 28.79 40.15
C VAL A 10 -12.36 28.09 39.78
N TRP A 11 -12.46 26.83 39.31
CA TRP A 11 -11.31 25.95 39.10
C TRP A 11 -10.28 26.51 38.08
N TRP A 12 -10.69 27.27 37.06
CA TRP A 12 -9.80 27.92 36.09
C TRP A 12 -9.05 29.14 36.61
N LYS A 13 -9.34 29.59 37.84
CA LYS A 13 -8.60 30.66 38.56
C LYS A 13 -7.64 30.13 39.61
N GLN A 14 -7.57 28.81 39.79
CA GLN A 14 -6.59 28.20 40.69
C GLN A 14 -5.17 28.36 40.09
N PRO A 15 -4.19 28.76 40.91
CA PRO A 15 -2.80 28.81 40.44
C PRO A 15 -2.31 27.38 40.13
N LEU A 16 -1.59 27.25 39.06
CA LEU A 16 -0.94 26.00 38.71
C LEU A 16 0.13 25.63 39.75
N ASP A 17 0.06 24.41 40.25
CA ASP A 17 1.13 23.89 41.09
C ASP A 17 2.34 23.42 40.19
N ARG A 18 3.47 23.06 40.86
CA ARG A 18 4.65 22.62 40.13
C ARG A 18 4.48 21.33 39.38
N VAL A 19 3.65 20.43 39.89
CA VAL A 19 3.39 19.12 39.26
C VAL A 19 2.51 19.32 38.02
N GLU A 20 1.44 20.11 38.13
CA GLU A 20 0.59 20.47 37.00
C GLU A 20 1.37 21.19 35.90
N GLY A 21 2.19 22.19 36.28
CA GLY A 21 3.05 22.91 35.34
C GLY A 21 4.05 21.99 34.63
N THR A 22 4.59 21.01 35.34
CA THR A 22 5.50 20.01 34.74
C THR A 22 4.78 19.14 33.70
N TRP A 23 3.59 18.64 34.04
CA TRP A 23 2.81 17.82 33.11
C TRP A 23 2.36 18.61 31.88
N ILE A 24 1.94 19.86 32.07
CA ILE A 24 1.58 20.74 30.96
C ILE A 24 2.78 20.96 30.04
N ALA A 25 3.98 21.21 30.61
CA ALA A 25 5.20 21.38 29.82
C ALA A 25 5.57 20.12 29.04
N ILE A 26 5.48 18.94 29.66
CA ILE A 26 5.75 17.65 28.99
C ILE A 26 4.74 17.43 27.84
N ALA A 27 3.45 17.64 28.11
CA ALA A 27 2.39 17.48 27.11
C ALA A 27 2.56 18.47 25.94
N PHE A 28 2.95 19.71 26.24
CA PHE A 28 3.19 20.72 25.22
C PHE A 28 4.41 20.38 24.34
N ILE A 29 5.52 19.97 24.96
CA ILE A 29 6.72 19.53 24.21
C ILE A 29 6.37 18.33 23.32
N TRP A 30 5.65 17.35 23.85
CA TRP A 30 5.21 16.19 23.07
C TRP A 30 4.30 16.59 21.91
N CYS A 31 3.36 17.51 22.14
CA CYS A 31 2.51 18.08 21.10
C CYS A 31 3.33 18.72 19.96
N LEU A 32 4.35 19.50 20.32
CA LEU A 32 5.23 20.12 19.32
C LEU A 32 6.01 19.07 18.52
N ILE A 33 6.55 18.04 19.18
CA ILE A 33 7.24 16.93 18.51
C ILE A 33 6.32 16.26 17.50
N MET A 34 5.12 15.87 17.93
CA MET A 34 4.15 15.21 17.06
C MET A 34 3.68 16.12 15.92
N PHE A 35 3.46 17.40 16.19
CA PHE A 35 3.05 18.37 15.16
C PHE A 35 4.14 18.55 14.09
N PHE A 36 5.40 18.74 14.48
CA PHE A 36 6.47 18.94 13.52
C PHE A 36 6.92 17.66 12.82
N MET A 37 6.63 16.51 13.40
CA MET A 37 6.86 15.21 12.75
C MET A 37 6.00 15.04 11.49
N MET A 38 4.79 15.59 11.46
CA MET A 38 3.92 15.49 10.27
C MET A 38 4.51 16.18 9.04
N PRO A 39 4.86 17.48 9.04
CA PRO A 39 5.51 18.13 7.90
C PRO A 39 6.89 17.53 7.59
N PHE A 40 7.64 17.07 8.60
CA PHE A 40 8.90 16.37 8.38
C PHE A 40 8.68 15.13 7.51
N TRP A 41 7.75 14.24 7.88
CA TRP A 41 7.46 13.06 7.10
C TRP A 41 6.80 13.35 5.75
N HIS A 42 6.12 14.50 5.62
CA HIS A 42 5.59 14.93 4.33
C HIS A 42 6.70 15.27 3.33
N VAL A 43 7.79 15.87 3.80
CA VAL A 43 8.92 16.31 2.96
C VAL A 43 9.95 15.19 2.76
N ASP A 44 10.28 14.46 3.81
CA ASP A 44 11.37 13.45 3.82
C ASP A 44 10.86 12.02 3.60
N GLY A 45 9.56 11.80 3.83
CA GLY A 45 8.90 10.50 3.64
C GLY A 45 8.77 10.12 2.17
N LYS A 46 9.14 8.89 1.83
CA LYS A 46 9.02 8.34 0.47
C LYS A 46 7.64 7.71 0.28
N GLN A 47 6.60 8.52 0.33
CA GLN A 47 5.26 8.02 0.04
C GLN A 47 4.96 8.11 -1.46
N ASN A 48 4.42 7.04 -2.03
CA ASN A 48 3.92 7.06 -3.39
C ASN A 48 2.52 7.70 -3.41
N LEU A 49 2.46 8.98 -3.78
CA LEU A 49 1.21 9.75 -3.86
C LEU A 49 0.55 9.71 -5.25
N SER A 50 1.20 9.13 -6.27
CA SER A 50 0.63 9.01 -7.61
C SER A 50 -0.34 7.82 -7.64
N ASN A 51 -1.61 8.10 -7.42
CA ASN A 51 -2.68 7.14 -7.50
C ASN A 51 -3.78 7.68 -8.41
N GLU A 52 -3.99 7.01 -9.52
CA GLU A 52 -5.04 7.30 -10.49
C GLU A 52 -6.06 6.16 -10.45
N ALA A 53 -7.34 6.46 -10.70
CA ALA A 53 -8.38 5.44 -10.77
C ALA A 53 -9.29 5.70 -11.97
N TYR A 54 -9.51 4.68 -12.78
CA TYR A 54 -10.36 4.72 -13.97
C TYR A 54 -11.44 3.66 -13.89
N LYS A 55 -12.61 3.92 -14.46
CA LYS A 55 -13.66 2.90 -14.57
C LYS A 55 -13.24 1.83 -15.57
N THR A 56 -13.43 0.58 -15.18
CA THR A 56 -13.22 -0.59 -16.05
C THR A 56 -14.24 -1.68 -15.71
N THR A 57 -14.32 -2.72 -16.54
CA THR A 57 -15.04 -3.94 -16.15
C THR A 57 -14.04 -5.07 -15.91
N PRO A 58 -14.38 -6.07 -15.10
CA PRO A 58 -13.52 -7.23 -14.86
C PRO A 58 -13.06 -7.89 -16.17
N GLU A 59 -13.95 -8.04 -17.12
CA GLU A 59 -13.69 -8.70 -18.41
C GLU A 59 -12.69 -7.90 -19.25
N MET A 60 -12.87 -6.57 -19.30
CA MET A 60 -11.94 -5.69 -20.04
C MET A 60 -10.55 -5.70 -19.41
N PHE A 61 -10.49 -5.63 -18.08
CA PHE A 61 -9.22 -5.66 -17.38
C PHE A 61 -8.53 -7.02 -17.50
N GLN A 62 -9.29 -8.11 -17.40
CA GLN A 62 -8.78 -9.46 -17.61
C GLN A 62 -8.21 -9.63 -19.02
N ALA A 63 -8.88 -9.12 -20.05
CA ALA A 63 -8.38 -9.18 -21.43
C ALA A 63 -7.04 -8.44 -21.59
N LYS A 64 -6.90 -7.23 -21.02
CA LYS A 64 -5.62 -6.48 -21.01
C LYS A 64 -4.52 -7.27 -20.32
N THR A 65 -4.82 -7.83 -19.14
CA THR A 65 -3.86 -8.60 -18.36
C THR A 65 -3.44 -9.86 -19.10
N GLN A 66 -4.37 -10.59 -19.71
CA GLN A 66 -4.09 -11.78 -20.49
C GLN A 66 -3.19 -11.46 -21.69
N ALA A 67 -3.47 -10.39 -22.43
CA ALA A 67 -2.66 -9.95 -23.55
C ALA A 67 -1.20 -9.63 -23.12
N MET A 68 -1.02 -9.03 -21.94
CA MET A 68 0.30 -8.81 -21.36
C MET A 68 0.99 -10.14 -21.01
N VAL A 69 0.25 -11.09 -20.43
CA VAL A 69 0.80 -12.42 -20.09
C VAL A 69 1.23 -13.15 -21.36
N ASP A 70 0.41 -13.17 -22.38
CA ASP A 70 0.71 -13.85 -23.65
C ASP A 70 1.97 -13.28 -24.32
N LYS A 71 2.21 -11.98 -24.15
CA LYS A 71 3.35 -11.28 -24.76
C LYS A 71 4.64 -11.36 -23.95
N TYR A 72 4.56 -11.35 -22.62
CA TYR A 72 5.72 -11.16 -21.76
C TYR A 72 5.97 -12.29 -20.74
N LYS A 73 5.27 -13.42 -20.86
CA LYS A 73 5.52 -14.60 -20.02
C LYS A 73 6.94 -15.12 -20.23
N VAL A 74 7.72 -15.20 -19.17
CA VAL A 74 9.09 -15.73 -19.18
C VAL A 74 9.21 -17.11 -18.56
N ARG A 75 8.37 -17.41 -17.57
CA ARG A 75 8.31 -18.71 -16.87
C ARG A 75 6.97 -18.89 -16.17
N GLU A 76 6.83 -20.02 -15.53
CA GLU A 76 5.69 -20.33 -14.66
C GLU A 76 6.21 -20.71 -13.28
N GLU A 77 5.58 -20.20 -12.24
CA GLU A 77 5.90 -20.58 -10.88
C GLU A 77 5.41 -22.02 -10.63
N THR A 78 6.31 -22.90 -10.28
CA THR A 78 6.05 -24.34 -10.19
C THR A 78 5.01 -24.70 -9.14
N ASP A 79 5.04 -24.04 -7.99
CA ASP A 79 4.17 -24.35 -6.85
C ASP A 79 2.73 -23.93 -7.07
N LEU A 80 2.51 -22.81 -7.74
CA LEU A 80 1.19 -22.18 -7.89
C LEU A 80 0.65 -22.21 -9.33
N LYS A 81 1.44 -22.65 -10.29
CA LYS A 81 1.13 -22.62 -11.74
C LYS A 81 0.71 -21.22 -12.21
N ILE A 82 1.33 -20.18 -11.66
CA ILE A 82 1.07 -18.79 -12.01
C ILE A 82 2.15 -18.34 -12.98
N PRO A 83 1.77 -17.70 -14.13
CA PRO A 83 2.75 -17.16 -15.05
C PRO A 83 3.51 -15.98 -14.41
N VAL A 84 4.82 -15.95 -14.64
CA VAL A 84 5.68 -14.82 -14.32
C VAL A 84 5.92 -14.06 -15.62
N VAL A 85 5.68 -12.75 -15.60
CA VAL A 85 5.84 -11.86 -16.75
C VAL A 85 6.97 -10.86 -16.51
N HIS A 86 7.73 -10.59 -17.57
CA HIS A 86 8.83 -9.62 -17.56
C HIS A 86 8.56 -8.54 -18.64
N PRO A 87 7.70 -7.55 -18.37
CA PRO A 87 7.41 -6.47 -19.29
C PRO A 87 8.59 -5.48 -19.37
N PRO A 88 8.77 -4.78 -20.50
CA PRO A 88 9.87 -3.82 -20.65
C PRO A 88 9.69 -2.61 -19.73
N ALA A 89 10.81 -1.98 -19.36
CA ALA A 89 10.84 -0.76 -18.59
C ALA A 89 9.98 0.35 -19.23
N GLY A 90 9.26 1.12 -18.42
CA GLY A 90 8.38 2.20 -18.87
C GLY A 90 7.02 1.75 -19.40
N SER A 91 6.72 0.44 -19.39
CA SER A 91 5.45 -0.08 -19.87
C SER A 91 4.35 -0.06 -18.80
N ASP A 92 3.12 -0.19 -19.27
CA ASP A 92 1.97 -0.52 -18.43
C ASP A 92 2.04 -2.00 -18.04
N VAL A 93 1.83 -2.28 -16.75
CA VAL A 93 1.91 -3.61 -16.14
C VAL A 93 0.60 -3.88 -15.43
N TYR A 94 -0.03 -5.02 -15.69
CA TYR A 94 -1.36 -5.32 -15.18
C TYR A 94 -1.31 -6.45 -14.15
N LEU A 95 -2.04 -6.25 -13.04
CA LEU A 95 -2.15 -7.22 -11.95
C LEU A 95 -3.62 -7.36 -11.53
N ILE A 96 -4.13 -8.56 -11.56
CA ILE A 96 -5.48 -8.91 -11.11
C ILE A 96 -5.44 -9.34 -9.66
N SER A 97 -6.38 -8.83 -8.85
CA SER A 97 -6.78 -9.43 -7.59
C SER A 97 -8.07 -10.23 -7.75
N ARG A 98 -8.10 -11.42 -7.20
CA ARG A 98 -9.29 -12.30 -7.13
C ARG A 98 -9.19 -13.21 -5.91
N LEU A 99 -10.26 -13.84 -5.51
CA LEU A 99 -10.32 -14.74 -4.35
C LEU A 99 -9.50 -16.03 -4.59
N TRP A 100 -8.41 -16.24 -3.98
CA TRP A 100 -7.56 -15.47 -3.05
C TRP A 100 -6.17 -15.42 -3.65
N GLN A 101 -6.04 -14.79 -4.79
CA GLN A 101 -4.86 -14.84 -5.65
C GLN A 101 -4.58 -13.49 -6.29
N TRP A 102 -3.29 -13.18 -6.41
CA TRP A 102 -2.76 -12.16 -7.30
C TRP A 102 -2.28 -12.82 -8.60
N TRP A 103 -2.63 -12.26 -9.76
CA TRP A 103 -2.30 -12.85 -11.06
C TRP A 103 -2.05 -11.78 -12.13
N PRO A 104 -0.98 -11.91 -12.94
CA PRO A 104 0.16 -12.84 -12.87
C PRO A 104 1.17 -12.43 -11.79
N MET A 105 2.27 -13.17 -11.62
CA MET A 105 3.45 -12.68 -10.90
C MET A 105 4.27 -11.78 -11.80
N LEU A 106 4.86 -10.76 -11.21
CA LEU A 106 5.61 -9.74 -11.93
C LEU A 106 7.11 -9.89 -11.69
N GLU A 107 7.90 -9.74 -12.76
CA GLU A 107 9.35 -9.59 -12.70
C GLU A 107 9.72 -8.26 -13.33
N LEU A 108 10.24 -7.33 -12.50
CA LEU A 108 10.55 -5.96 -12.90
C LEU A 108 12.04 -5.68 -12.75
N GLU A 109 12.57 -4.68 -13.43
CA GLU A 109 13.97 -4.29 -13.34
C GLU A 109 14.20 -3.24 -12.25
N GLU A 110 15.29 -3.40 -11.49
CA GLU A 110 15.74 -2.44 -10.48
C GLU A 110 15.98 -1.05 -11.09
N GLY A 111 15.47 -0.01 -10.42
CA GLY A 111 15.62 1.38 -10.83
C GLY A 111 14.82 1.79 -12.08
N LYS A 112 14.02 0.89 -12.64
CA LYS A 112 13.16 1.21 -13.79
C LYS A 112 11.75 1.51 -13.34
N THR A 113 11.14 2.50 -13.98
CA THR A 113 9.78 2.94 -13.65
C THR A 113 8.75 2.19 -14.49
N TYR A 114 7.65 1.80 -13.85
CA TYR A 114 6.50 1.12 -14.47
C TYR A 114 5.21 1.80 -14.04
N ARG A 115 4.18 1.72 -14.88
CA ARG A 115 2.82 2.03 -14.49
C ARG A 115 2.11 0.73 -14.11
N LEU A 116 1.91 0.51 -12.84
CA LEU A 116 1.26 -0.68 -12.30
C LEU A 116 -0.25 -0.43 -12.24
N HIS A 117 -0.99 -1.17 -13.05
CA HIS A 117 -2.43 -1.20 -13.10
C HIS A 117 -2.94 -2.37 -12.28
N VAL A 118 -3.82 -2.11 -11.33
CA VAL A 118 -4.41 -3.16 -10.48
C VAL A 118 -5.92 -3.03 -10.46
N SER A 119 -6.62 -4.14 -10.61
CA SER A 119 -8.09 -4.19 -10.52
C SER A 119 -8.55 -5.48 -9.86
N SER A 120 -9.71 -5.43 -9.25
CA SER A 120 -10.35 -6.61 -8.68
C SER A 120 -11.37 -7.22 -9.63
N MET A 121 -11.40 -8.56 -9.67
CA MET A 121 -12.36 -9.33 -10.45
C MET A 121 -13.64 -9.66 -9.68
N ASP A 122 -13.62 -9.51 -8.35
CA ASP A 122 -14.69 -9.99 -7.48
C ASP A 122 -14.98 -9.01 -6.33
N TRP A 123 -14.19 -9.00 -5.28
CA TRP A 123 -14.45 -8.27 -4.04
C TRP A 123 -13.42 -7.16 -3.84
N LEU A 124 -13.59 -6.37 -2.78
CA LEU A 124 -12.57 -5.47 -2.29
C LEU A 124 -11.35 -6.25 -1.81
N HIS A 125 -10.16 -5.84 -2.23
CA HIS A 125 -8.88 -6.34 -1.74
C HIS A 125 -7.97 -5.18 -1.34
N GLY A 126 -7.06 -5.43 -0.39
CA GLY A 126 -5.99 -4.48 -0.08
C GLY A 126 -4.71 -4.86 -0.81
N PHE A 127 -4.11 -3.94 -1.52
CA PHE A 127 -2.82 -4.14 -2.18
C PHE A 127 -1.73 -3.49 -1.34
N SER A 128 -0.89 -4.31 -0.72
CA SER A 128 0.27 -3.84 0.04
C SER A 128 1.55 -4.38 -0.56
N LEU A 129 2.44 -3.48 -0.97
CA LEU A 129 3.75 -3.78 -1.53
C LEU A 129 4.83 -3.04 -0.74
N GLN A 130 5.69 -3.80 -0.03
CA GLN A 130 6.84 -3.29 0.70
C GLN A 130 8.15 -3.81 0.05
N PRO A 131 9.21 -3.02 0.02
CA PRO A 131 9.43 -1.72 0.68
C PRO A 131 9.00 -0.51 -0.12
N GLU A 132 8.30 -0.65 -1.23
CA GLU A 132 7.90 0.48 -2.11
C GLU A 132 6.82 1.38 -1.47
N ASN A 133 6.41 1.09 -0.24
CA ASN A 133 5.46 1.84 0.57
C ASN A 133 4.14 2.14 -0.16
N ILE A 134 3.64 1.13 -0.86
CA ILE A 134 2.33 1.20 -1.53
C ILE A 134 1.32 0.44 -0.69
N ASN A 135 0.21 1.08 -0.38
CA ASN A 135 -0.92 0.48 0.31
C ASN A 135 -2.21 1.13 -0.16
N VAL A 136 -3.01 0.41 -0.94
CA VAL A 136 -4.25 0.88 -1.57
C VAL A 136 -5.34 -0.17 -1.52
N GLU A 137 -6.56 0.27 -1.38
CA GLU A 137 -7.74 -0.56 -1.57
C GLU A 137 -8.02 -0.72 -3.07
N ILE A 138 -8.26 -1.95 -3.50
CA ILE A 138 -8.56 -2.29 -4.89
C ILE A 138 -10.04 -2.68 -5.00
N HIS A 139 -10.80 -1.78 -5.61
CA HIS A 139 -12.24 -1.95 -5.79
C HIS A 139 -12.58 -2.63 -7.12
N PRO A 140 -13.57 -3.53 -7.15
CA PRO A 140 -14.11 -4.02 -8.41
C PRO A 140 -14.74 -2.87 -9.22
N GLY A 141 -14.62 -2.93 -10.54
CA GLY A 141 -15.11 -1.89 -11.45
C GLY A 141 -14.20 -0.68 -11.61
N TYR A 142 -13.04 -0.69 -10.97
CA TYR A 142 -12.01 0.35 -11.10
C TYR A 142 -10.64 -0.25 -11.39
N GLU A 143 -9.91 0.40 -12.27
CA GLU A 143 -8.50 0.18 -12.58
C GLU A 143 -7.69 1.24 -11.81
N HIS A 144 -6.96 0.81 -10.79
CA HIS A 144 -6.06 1.67 -10.01
C HIS A 144 -4.69 1.68 -10.66
N VAL A 145 -4.13 2.86 -10.89
CA VAL A 145 -2.83 3.02 -11.56
C VAL A 145 -1.84 3.69 -10.63
N MET A 146 -0.72 3.04 -10.42
CA MET A 146 0.35 3.51 -9.54
C MET A 146 1.68 3.51 -10.29
N THR A 147 2.50 4.53 -10.06
CA THR A 147 3.89 4.53 -10.55
C THR A 147 4.77 3.75 -9.57
N VAL A 148 5.45 2.73 -10.07
CA VAL A 148 6.35 1.88 -9.28
C VAL A 148 7.75 1.93 -9.87
N THR A 149 8.74 2.20 -9.02
CA THR A 149 10.16 2.15 -9.38
C THR A 149 10.89 1.29 -8.35
N PRO A 150 11.05 -0.03 -8.58
CA PRO A 150 11.69 -0.91 -7.62
C PRO A 150 13.12 -0.43 -7.29
N THR A 151 13.41 -0.30 -6.00
CA THR A 151 14.67 0.35 -5.55
C THR A 151 15.83 -0.62 -5.38
N LYS A 152 15.56 -1.91 -5.24
CA LYS A 152 16.58 -2.93 -4.98
C LYS A 152 16.18 -4.28 -5.55
N ALA A 153 17.12 -4.98 -6.19
CA ALA A 153 16.91 -6.36 -6.63
C ALA A 153 16.63 -7.30 -5.46
N GLY A 154 15.68 -8.22 -5.64
CA GLY A 154 15.23 -9.16 -4.62
C GLY A 154 13.86 -9.73 -4.91
N THR A 155 13.33 -10.49 -3.94
CA THR A 155 11.96 -11.03 -3.98
C THR A 155 11.15 -10.35 -2.89
N TYR A 156 10.04 -9.74 -3.27
CA TYR A 156 9.16 -8.98 -2.41
C TYR A 156 7.77 -9.61 -2.38
N SER A 157 7.03 -9.36 -1.30
CA SER A 157 5.68 -9.89 -1.16
C SER A 157 4.63 -8.83 -1.52
N ILE A 158 3.63 -9.25 -2.28
CA ILE A 158 2.38 -8.54 -2.45
C ILE A 158 1.38 -9.22 -1.52
N ILE A 159 0.80 -8.47 -0.59
CA ILE A 159 -0.08 -9.01 0.45
C ILE A 159 -1.44 -8.32 0.36
N CYS A 160 -2.51 -9.11 0.45
CA CYS A 160 -3.84 -8.57 0.69
C CYS A 160 -3.98 -8.24 2.17
N ASN A 161 -4.22 -6.96 2.49
CA ASN A 161 -4.37 -6.47 3.86
C ASN A 161 -5.76 -5.92 4.19
N GLU A 162 -6.74 -6.13 3.28
CA GLU A 162 -8.16 -5.88 3.52
C GLU A 162 -8.92 -7.22 3.50
N TYR A 163 -9.76 -7.45 4.51
CA TYR A 163 -10.48 -8.71 4.65
C TYR A 163 -11.37 -9.01 3.44
N CYS A 164 -11.00 -10.03 2.68
CA CYS A 164 -11.68 -10.46 1.46
C CYS A 164 -12.27 -11.89 1.55
N GLY A 165 -12.52 -12.39 2.75
CA GLY A 165 -13.15 -13.69 2.95
C GLY A 165 -12.26 -14.73 3.65
N ILE A 166 -12.71 -15.99 3.64
CA ILE A 166 -12.20 -17.06 4.52
C ILE A 166 -10.69 -17.35 4.32
N ASN A 167 -10.16 -17.25 3.09
CA ASN A 167 -8.75 -17.47 2.80
C ASN A 167 -7.94 -16.18 2.64
N HIS A 168 -8.46 -15.07 3.16
CA HIS A 168 -7.76 -13.77 3.15
C HIS A 168 -6.30 -13.88 3.63
N HIS A 169 -6.06 -14.61 4.70
CA HIS A 169 -4.73 -14.80 5.30
C HIS A 169 -3.72 -15.53 4.40
N THR A 170 -4.18 -16.22 3.34
CA THR A 170 -3.32 -16.91 2.38
C THR A 170 -3.08 -16.10 1.10
N MET A 171 -3.77 -14.96 0.93
CA MET A 171 -3.70 -14.15 -0.29
C MET A 171 -2.41 -13.32 -0.32
N ALA A 172 -1.33 -13.99 -0.68
CA ALA A 172 -0.02 -13.40 -0.89
C ALA A 172 0.55 -13.81 -2.26
N SER A 173 1.37 -12.95 -2.85
CA SER A 173 2.10 -13.21 -4.09
C SER A 173 3.51 -12.65 -4.01
N ARG A 174 4.29 -12.83 -5.08
CA ARG A 174 5.66 -12.38 -5.18
C ARG A 174 5.82 -11.37 -6.30
N LEU A 175 6.62 -10.34 -6.03
CA LEU A 175 7.21 -9.46 -7.02
C LEU A 175 8.72 -9.80 -7.08
N TYR A 176 9.21 -10.16 -8.24
CA TYR A 176 10.63 -10.35 -8.47
C TYR A 176 11.23 -9.07 -9.02
N VAL A 177 12.31 -8.60 -8.43
CA VAL A 177 13.07 -7.46 -8.92
C VAL A 177 14.45 -7.95 -9.33
N VAL A 178 14.75 -7.84 -10.61
CA VAL A 178 16.04 -8.25 -11.20
C VAL A 178 16.90 -7.05 -11.48
N LYS A 179 18.22 -7.23 -11.53
CA LYS A 179 19.12 -6.14 -11.94
C LYS A 179 18.83 -5.73 -13.37
N ALA A 180 18.75 -4.44 -13.62
CA ALA A 180 18.66 -3.90 -14.98
C ALA A 180 19.87 -4.38 -15.80
N LYS A 181 19.61 -4.83 -17.01
CA LYS A 181 20.66 -5.23 -17.97
C LYS A 181 21.28 -4.03 -18.64
#